data_d08914a8c16adef022fb1d976de58b89
#
_entry.id   d08914a8c16adef022fb1d976de58b89
#
_cell.length_a   1.000
_cell.length_b   1.000
_cell.length_c   1.000
_cell.angle_alpha   90.00
_cell.angle_beta   90.00
_cell.angle_gamma   90.00
#
_symmetry.space_group_name_H-M   'P 1'
#
loop_
_entity.id
_entity.type
_entity.pdbx_description
1 polymer ?
#
loop_
_entity_poly.entity_id
_entity_poly.type
_entity_poly.pdbx_seq_one_letter_code
_entity_poly.pdbx_strand_id
1 'polypeptide(L)'
;MSEHEFQVVQKILSGMEIFVYGNLFAAFLAVFAQTVKEKKHIYVTTLVLYSGFYGLRLMAVDLPTWMGYLLISAVLMLSDWYRKRRLPVFPAFLITTWYCVNQIGFLIAASLYSAGSMYINRLLMREESLSRMLLWIMWLYAFTAVLRVTLMGALIWFIAERIRRCMWQLKTREMFTLLILPVAGVLFGRMVLRLQLLVGENYYFSLYEEYPMYLWLVPLMATLFYAGIWASIGSYSNLLALGEERRRRFVEQRQHEAFGLRLEENRTLMEQTRSIRHELRGHMSVLEGFLEHGNYAGAKSYVRQMTEEVTQSAPLIDTENELMDVIISDAAARAASRGIRFSSEFLTGELADGFAYDLGIILSNLLTNAIEACKSGEDGWVKLSGGWKKNFFVLEVKNPCSHPVIFDEKNGLPQTCKEDRDMHGIGLKNVAALVKKYFGSMELTVEQQIFTAAVMLQEEGKRKEQL
;
A
#
# COMPACT_ATOMS: atom_id res chain seq x y z
N MET A 1 31.98 2.53 -56.88
CA MET A 1 31.12 3.47 -56.17
C MET A 1 31.91 4.73 -55.90
N SER A 2 31.37 5.89 -56.24
CA SER A 2 31.99 7.17 -55.92
C SER A 2 31.75 7.53 -54.43
N GLU A 3 32.56 8.44 -53.92
CA GLU A 3 32.43 8.91 -52.54
C GLU A 3 31.06 9.61 -52.30
N HIS A 4 30.57 10.30 -53.31
CA HIS A 4 29.24 10.94 -53.29
C HIS A 4 28.13 9.89 -53.21
N GLU A 5 28.18 8.83 -54.04
CA GLU A 5 27.19 7.75 -53.97
C GLU A 5 27.21 7.05 -52.61
N PHE A 6 28.38 6.88 -52.00
CA PHE A 6 28.50 6.33 -50.65
C PHE A 6 27.81 7.20 -49.62
N GLN A 7 28.04 8.52 -49.61
CA GLN A 7 27.40 9.46 -48.68
C GLN A 7 25.89 9.49 -48.85
N VAL A 8 25.37 9.43 -50.09
CA VAL A 8 23.92 9.40 -50.35
C VAL A 8 23.31 8.12 -49.80
N VAL A 9 23.87 6.97 -50.04
CA VAL A 9 23.38 5.68 -49.52
C VAL A 9 23.45 5.65 -48.01
N GLN A 10 24.51 6.14 -47.40
CA GLN A 10 24.65 6.23 -45.94
C GLN A 10 23.55 7.12 -45.33
N LYS A 11 23.22 8.27 -45.94
CA LYS A 11 22.13 9.13 -45.49
C LYS A 11 20.77 8.43 -45.57
N ILE A 12 20.50 7.71 -46.67
CA ILE A 12 19.26 6.94 -46.84
C ILE A 12 19.14 5.87 -45.77
N LEU A 13 20.18 5.07 -45.56
CA LEU A 13 20.20 4.03 -44.51
C LEU A 13 20.01 4.61 -43.11
N SER A 14 20.68 5.73 -42.81
CA SER A 14 20.49 6.44 -41.54
C SER A 14 19.07 6.94 -41.35
N GLY A 15 18.40 7.45 -42.40
CA GLY A 15 16.98 7.86 -42.37
C GLY A 15 16.04 6.68 -42.08
N MET A 16 16.27 5.53 -42.72
CA MET A 16 15.51 4.30 -42.45
C MET A 16 15.70 3.83 -40.99
N GLU A 17 16.95 3.84 -40.51
CA GLU A 17 17.21 3.51 -39.10
C GLU A 17 16.45 4.42 -38.12
N ILE A 18 16.46 5.74 -38.32
CA ILE A 18 15.74 6.71 -37.51
C ILE A 18 14.24 6.35 -37.44
N PHE A 19 13.65 6.05 -38.58
CA PHE A 19 12.23 5.67 -38.65
C PHE A 19 11.95 4.36 -37.90
N VAL A 20 12.80 3.33 -38.10
CA VAL A 20 12.65 2.03 -37.42
C VAL A 20 12.81 2.18 -35.89
N TYR A 21 13.83 2.90 -35.44
CA TYR A 21 14.02 3.15 -34.01
C TYR A 21 12.88 3.99 -33.40
N GLY A 22 12.38 4.97 -34.11
CA GLY A 22 11.22 5.76 -33.67
C GLY A 22 9.98 4.88 -33.47
N ASN A 23 9.74 3.93 -34.40
CA ASN A 23 8.62 2.97 -34.28
C ASN A 23 8.83 2.00 -33.11
N LEU A 24 10.03 1.45 -32.94
CA LEU A 24 10.36 0.56 -31.81
C LEU A 24 10.20 1.27 -30.47
N PHE A 25 10.66 2.52 -30.38
CA PHE A 25 10.52 3.32 -29.16
C PHE A 25 9.06 3.62 -28.84
N ALA A 26 8.29 4.07 -29.84
CA ALA A 26 6.88 4.34 -29.71
C ALA A 26 6.09 3.07 -29.30
N ALA A 27 6.39 1.94 -29.93
CA ALA A 27 5.79 0.65 -29.58
C ALA A 27 6.13 0.21 -28.16
N PHE A 28 7.40 0.34 -27.75
CA PHE A 28 7.85 0.00 -26.41
C PHE A 28 7.08 0.79 -25.33
N LEU A 29 6.98 2.11 -25.47
CA LEU A 29 6.25 2.94 -24.49
C LEU A 29 4.74 2.66 -24.51
N ALA A 30 4.18 2.44 -25.72
CA ALA A 30 2.73 2.20 -25.88
C ALA A 30 2.27 0.86 -25.28
N VAL A 31 3.15 -0.13 -25.12
CA VAL A 31 2.83 -1.41 -24.47
C VAL A 31 2.34 -1.22 -23.02
N PHE A 32 2.83 -0.18 -22.34
CA PHE A 32 2.52 0.12 -20.94
C PHE A 32 1.34 1.09 -20.74
N ALA A 33 0.67 1.49 -21.81
CA ALA A 33 -0.54 2.33 -21.73
C ALA A 33 -1.75 1.53 -21.26
N GLN A 34 -2.57 2.12 -20.40
CA GLN A 34 -3.73 1.45 -19.80
C GLN A 34 -4.95 1.39 -20.73
N THR A 35 -5.10 2.40 -21.62
CA THR A 35 -6.24 2.49 -22.53
C THR A 35 -5.79 2.54 -23.98
N VAL A 36 -6.68 2.13 -24.91
CA VAL A 36 -6.42 2.19 -26.36
C VAL A 36 -6.15 3.62 -26.83
N LYS A 37 -6.87 4.59 -26.27
CA LYS A 37 -6.69 6.01 -26.60
C LYS A 37 -5.33 6.52 -26.13
N GLU A 38 -4.90 6.14 -24.93
CA GLU A 38 -3.60 6.48 -24.38
C GLU A 38 -2.48 5.82 -25.18
N LYS A 39 -2.63 4.56 -25.57
CA LYS A 39 -1.71 3.81 -26.42
C LYS A 39 -1.45 4.54 -27.73
N LYS A 40 -2.52 4.92 -28.44
CA LYS A 40 -2.43 5.65 -29.71
C LYS A 40 -1.75 7.01 -29.53
N HIS A 41 -2.11 7.75 -28.48
CA HIS A 41 -1.51 9.06 -28.18
C HIS A 41 0.00 8.95 -27.90
N ILE A 42 0.43 8.05 -26.98
CA ILE A 42 1.84 7.84 -26.67
C ILE A 42 2.61 7.43 -27.92
N TYR A 43 2.08 6.49 -28.70
CA TYR A 43 2.72 5.99 -29.91
C TYR A 43 2.97 7.12 -30.91
N VAL A 44 1.92 7.87 -31.27
CA VAL A 44 2.02 8.94 -32.26
C VAL A 44 2.93 10.07 -31.76
N THR A 45 2.77 10.51 -30.51
CA THR A 45 3.59 11.59 -29.95
C THR A 45 5.06 11.20 -29.91
N THR A 46 5.37 9.99 -29.47
CA THR A 46 6.76 9.50 -29.42
C THR A 46 7.37 9.39 -30.81
N LEU A 47 6.63 8.82 -31.76
CA LEU A 47 7.11 8.67 -33.14
C LEU A 47 7.40 10.01 -33.79
N VAL A 48 6.48 10.98 -33.64
CA VAL A 48 6.64 12.33 -34.22
C VAL A 48 7.82 13.06 -33.58
N LEU A 49 7.96 13.03 -32.26
CA LEU A 49 9.06 13.70 -31.57
C LEU A 49 10.41 13.08 -31.94
N TYR A 50 10.50 11.73 -31.96
CA TYR A 50 11.73 11.04 -32.28
C TYR A 50 12.14 11.25 -33.74
N SER A 51 11.24 10.99 -34.68
CA SER A 51 11.51 11.15 -36.13
C SER A 51 11.77 12.61 -36.49
N GLY A 52 11.05 13.55 -35.88
CA GLY A 52 11.25 14.98 -36.09
C GLY A 52 12.63 15.45 -35.63
N PHE A 53 13.03 15.13 -34.40
CA PHE A 53 14.34 15.55 -33.87
C PHE A 53 15.51 14.94 -34.66
N TYR A 54 15.49 13.62 -34.88
CA TYR A 54 16.58 12.96 -35.57
C TYR A 54 16.53 13.21 -37.08
N GLY A 55 15.37 13.49 -37.65
CA GLY A 55 15.24 13.96 -39.05
C GLY A 55 15.88 15.33 -39.26
N LEU A 56 15.67 16.29 -38.35
CA LEU A 56 16.32 17.59 -38.36
C LEU A 56 17.87 17.46 -38.32
N ARG A 57 18.35 16.56 -37.48
CA ARG A 57 19.79 16.26 -37.41
C ARG A 57 20.36 15.69 -38.72
N LEU A 58 19.60 14.87 -39.46
CA LEU A 58 20.00 14.34 -40.74
C LEU A 58 20.12 15.44 -41.79
N MET A 59 19.37 16.55 -41.65
CA MET A 59 19.39 17.72 -42.54
C MET A 59 20.52 18.72 -42.21
N ALA A 60 21.59 18.28 -41.54
CA ALA A 60 22.81 19.05 -41.24
C ALA A 60 22.64 20.12 -40.14
N VAL A 61 21.64 20.00 -39.26
CA VAL A 61 21.60 20.77 -38.03
C VAL A 61 22.44 20.03 -36.98
N ASP A 62 23.57 20.63 -36.58
CA ASP A 62 24.50 20.01 -35.63
C ASP A 62 23.97 20.00 -34.19
N LEU A 63 22.97 19.17 -33.97
CA LEU A 63 22.34 18.97 -32.68
C LEU A 63 22.95 17.75 -31.96
N PRO A 64 23.43 17.93 -30.71
CA PRO A 64 23.98 16.81 -29.97
C PRO A 64 22.87 15.75 -29.70
N THR A 65 23.16 14.47 -29.89
CA THR A 65 22.21 13.36 -29.69
C THR A 65 21.55 13.36 -28.29
N TRP A 66 22.25 13.85 -27.27
CA TRP A 66 21.74 13.94 -25.92
C TRP A 66 20.62 15.00 -25.74
N MET A 67 20.62 16.06 -26.56
CA MET A 67 19.52 17.05 -26.54
C MET A 67 18.21 16.40 -26.95
N GLY A 68 18.23 15.55 -27.98
CA GLY A 68 17.03 14.80 -28.38
C GLY A 68 16.49 13.95 -27.27
N TYR A 69 17.37 13.26 -26.57
CA TYR A 69 17.00 12.46 -25.41
C TYR A 69 16.31 13.30 -24.33
N LEU A 70 16.93 14.40 -23.90
CA LEU A 70 16.39 15.26 -22.87
C LEU A 70 15.07 15.90 -23.29
N LEU A 71 14.98 16.38 -24.54
CA LEU A 71 13.79 17.05 -25.07
C LEU A 71 12.60 16.08 -25.16
N ILE A 72 12.82 14.90 -25.75
CA ILE A 72 11.78 13.87 -25.86
C ILE A 72 11.34 13.40 -24.47
N SER A 73 12.30 13.17 -23.56
CA SER A 73 12.01 12.80 -22.18
C SER A 73 11.16 13.87 -21.47
N ALA A 74 11.56 15.13 -21.57
CA ALA A 74 10.86 16.25 -20.93
C ALA A 74 9.41 16.37 -21.44
N VAL A 75 9.21 16.30 -22.77
CA VAL A 75 7.86 16.42 -23.36
C VAL A 75 6.96 15.26 -22.95
N LEU A 76 7.46 14.02 -22.99
CA LEU A 76 6.68 12.84 -22.60
C LEU A 76 6.38 12.83 -21.09
N MET A 77 7.33 13.22 -20.25
CA MET A 77 7.15 13.30 -18.80
C MET A 77 6.17 14.42 -18.42
N LEU A 78 6.26 15.59 -19.05
CA LEU A 78 5.33 16.70 -18.86
C LEU A 78 3.92 16.33 -19.29
N SER A 79 3.77 15.66 -20.44
CA SER A 79 2.48 15.16 -20.92
C SER A 79 1.83 14.17 -19.95
N ASP A 80 2.60 13.23 -19.39
CA ASP A 80 2.10 12.26 -18.40
C ASP A 80 1.75 12.95 -17.06
N TRP A 81 2.60 13.86 -16.58
CA TRP A 81 2.34 14.66 -15.40
C TRP A 81 1.07 15.51 -15.51
N TYR A 82 0.89 16.18 -16.64
CA TYR A 82 -0.31 16.98 -16.89
C TYR A 82 -1.59 16.16 -16.84
N ARG A 83 -1.57 14.96 -17.42
CA ARG A 83 -2.72 14.05 -17.45
C ARG A 83 -3.02 13.38 -16.11
N LYS A 84 -1.98 12.89 -15.43
CA LYS A 84 -2.14 12.04 -14.23
C LYS A 84 -1.98 12.81 -12.92
N ARG A 85 -1.45 14.05 -12.97
CA ARG A 85 -1.16 14.87 -11.78
C ARG A 85 -0.29 14.16 -10.73
N ARG A 86 0.58 13.22 -11.17
CA ARG A 86 1.50 12.45 -10.34
C ARG A 86 2.91 12.56 -10.91
N LEU A 87 3.93 12.33 -10.06
CA LEU A 87 5.32 12.31 -10.51
C LEU A 87 5.51 11.24 -11.60
N PRO A 88 6.05 11.59 -12.79
CA PRO A 88 6.18 10.70 -13.95
C PRO A 88 7.40 9.77 -13.84
N VAL A 89 7.59 9.11 -12.68
CA VAL A 89 8.77 8.25 -12.42
C VAL A 89 8.77 7.01 -13.31
N PHE A 90 7.59 6.45 -13.58
CA PHE A 90 7.47 5.29 -14.44
C PHE A 90 7.83 5.58 -15.91
N PRO A 91 7.29 6.62 -16.55
CA PRO A 91 7.76 7.05 -17.85
C PRO A 91 9.27 7.35 -17.88
N ALA A 92 9.80 8.00 -16.84
CA ALA A 92 11.23 8.28 -16.73
C ALA A 92 12.07 6.98 -16.76
N PHE A 93 11.64 5.96 -15.99
CA PHE A 93 12.29 4.65 -15.98
C PHE A 93 12.25 3.98 -17.36
N LEU A 94 11.10 3.95 -18.03
CA LEU A 94 10.97 3.36 -19.35
C LEU A 94 11.84 4.05 -20.39
N ILE A 95 11.81 5.39 -20.43
CA ILE A 95 12.57 6.19 -21.38
C ILE A 95 14.07 6.00 -21.14
N THR A 96 14.53 6.05 -19.89
CA THR A 96 15.95 5.85 -19.55
C THR A 96 16.41 4.44 -19.88
N THR A 97 15.57 3.43 -19.62
CA THR A 97 15.85 2.03 -19.97
C THR A 97 15.97 1.87 -21.49
N TRP A 98 15.08 2.48 -22.27
CA TRP A 98 15.17 2.50 -23.72
C TRP A 98 16.52 3.06 -24.18
N TYR A 99 16.90 4.24 -23.67
CA TYR A 99 18.17 4.88 -24.08
C TYR A 99 19.39 4.07 -23.66
N CYS A 100 19.37 3.46 -22.49
CA CYS A 100 20.45 2.57 -22.05
C CYS A 100 20.60 1.38 -23.00
N VAL A 101 19.49 0.70 -23.32
CA VAL A 101 19.51 -0.47 -24.22
C VAL A 101 19.92 -0.07 -25.64
N ASN A 102 19.47 1.09 -26.13
CA ASN A 102 19.89 1.62 -27.43
C ASN A 102 21.40 1.87 -27.48
N GLN A 103 21.98 2.45 -26.42
CA GLN A 103 23.42 2.64 -26.35
C GLN A 103 24.18 1.32 -26.27
N ILE A 104 23.69 0.35 -25.52
CA ILE A 104 24.27 -0.99 -25.44
C ILE A 104 24.29 -1.65 -26.83
N GLY A 105 23.16 -1.64 -27.53
CA GLY A 105 23.08 -2.16 -28.90
C GLY A 105 24.03 -1.47 -29.87
N PHE A 106 24.13 -0.13 -29.73
CA PHE A 106 25.08 0.65 -30.53
C PHE A 106 26.54 0.27 -30.26
N LEU A 107 26.96 0.16 -28.99
CA LEU A 107 28.32 -0.18 -28.61
C LEU A 107 28.73 -1.56 -29.14
N ILE A 108 27.85 -2.56 -29.07
CA ILE A 108 28.08 -3.91 -29.60
C ILE A 108 28.26 -3.86 -31.13
N ALA A 109 27.35 -3.19 -31.83
CA ALA A 109 27.40 -3.08 -33.28
C ALA A 109 28.59 -2.25 -33.76
N ALA A 110 28.94 -1.17 -33.06
CA ALA A 110 30.08 -0.32 -33.35
C ALA A 110 31.42 -1.05 -33.22
N SER A 111 31.56 -1.90 -32.19
CA SER A 111 32.77 -2.74 -32.03
C SER A 111 32.90 -3.74 -33.18
N LEU A 112 31.79 -4.35 -33.61
CA LEU A 112 31.80 -5.27 -34.75
C LEU A 112 32.12 -4.55 -36.08
N TYR A 113 31.51 -3.36 -36.27
CA TYR A 113 31.80 -2.52 -37.43
C TYR A 113 33.27 -2.11 -37.47
N SER A 114 33.83 -1.67 -36.34
CA SER A 114 35.26 -1.28 -36.26
C SER A 114 36.18 -2.45 -36.52
N ALA A 115 35.91 -3.63 -35.98
CA ALA A 115 36.68 -4.84 -36.27
C ALA A 115 36.66 -5.20 -37.76
N GLY A 116 35.45 -5.17 -38.36
CA GLY A 116 35.28 -5.46 -39.80
C GLY A 116 35.97 -4.43 -40.70
N SER A 117 35.83 -3.13 -40.38
CA SER A 117 36.50 -2.06 -41.17
C SER A 117 38.01 -2.11 -41.09
N MET A 118 38.59 -2.40 -39.92
CA MET A 118 40.02 -2.59 -39.75
C MET A 118 40.51 -3.79 -40.57
N TYR A 119 39.75 -4.88 -40.62
CA TYR A 119 40.07 -6.05 -41.41
C TYR A 119 40.00 -5.75 -42.93
N ILE A 120 38.95 -5.11 -43.38
CA ILE A 120 38.77 -4.68 -44.77
C ILE A 120 39.90 -3.74 -45.20
N ASN A 121 40.20 -2.73 -44.37
CA ASN A 121 41.29 -1.81 -44.67
C ASN A 121 42.65 -2.53 -44.82
N ARG A 122 42.98 -3.49 -43.96
CA ARG A 122 44.24 -4.28 -44.06
C ARG A 122 44.32 -5.14 -45.32
N LEU A 123 43.18 -5.73 -45.74
CA LEU A 123 43.14 -6.56 -46.96
C LEU A 123 43.26 -5.72 -48.22
N LEU A 124 42.55 -4.59 -48.28
CA LEU A 124 42.39 -3.79 -49.47
C LEU A 124 43.47 -2.74 -49.64
N MET A 125 44.27 -2.42 -48.60
CA MET A 125 45.52 -1.65 -48.76
C MET A 125 46.58 -2.33 -49.66
N ARG A 126 46.39 -3.63 -49.96
CA ARG A 126 47.22 -4.36 -50.91
C ARG A 126 46.74 -4.31 -52.39
N GLU A 127 45.45 -3.89 -52.58
CA GLU A 127 44.85 -3.76 -53.91
C GLU A 127 44.45 -2.30 -54.15
N GLU A 128 44.96 -1.63 -55.14
CA GLU A 128 44.79 -0.17 -55.41
C GLU A 128 43.41 0.30 -55.82
N SER A 129 42.31 -0.35 -55.43
CA SER A 129 40.98 -0.04 -55.91
C SER A 129 40.09 0.55 -54.78
N LEU A 130 40.09 1.88 -54.60
CA LEU A 130 39.24 2.65 -53.68
C LEU A 130 37.76 2.31 -53.84
N SER A 131 37.26 2.09 -55.05
CA SER A 131 35.86 1.79 -55.32
C SER A 131 35.40 0.45 -54.76
N ARG A 132 36.28 -0.57 -54.73
CA ARG A 132 35.98 -1.88 -54.08
C ARG A 132 35.96 -1.76 -52.57
N MET A 133 36.88 -1.02 -52.00
CA MET A 133 36.93 -0.73 -50.56
C MET A 133 35.67 -0.06 -50.08
N LEU A 134 35.20 1.00 -50.73
CA LEU A 134 33.93 1.71 -50.37
C LEU A 134 32.72 0.77 -50.47
N LEU A 135 32.67 -0.14 -51.44
CA LEU A 135 31.61 -1.13 -51.58
C LEU A 135 31.56 -2.10 -50.39
N TRP A 136 32.70 -2.66 -49.96
CA TRP A 136 32.79 -3.57 -48.83
C TRP A 136 32.43 -2.86 -47.50
N ILE A 137 32.90 -1.65 -47.28
CA ILE A 137 32.55 -0.84 -46.11
C ILE A 137 31.04 -0.53 -46.07
N MET A 138 30.41 -0.24 -47.21
CA MET A 138 28.98 -0.04 -47.33
C MET A 138 28.18 -1.30 -46.94
N TRP A 139 28.59 -2.46 -47.47
CA TRP A 139 27.97 -3.75 -47.10
C TRP A 139 28.13 -4.05 -45.59
N LEU A 140 29.29 -3.79 -45.03
CA LEU A 140 29.54 -3.93 -43.61
C LEU A 140 28.65 -2.99 -42.79
N TYR A 141 28.53 -1.74 -43.23
CA TYR A 141 27.63 -0.76 -42.59
C TYR A 141 26.17 -1.22 -42.63
N ALA A 142 25.70 -1.63 -43.80
CA ALA A 142 24.34 -2.13 -43.96
C ALA A 142 24.08 -3.38 -43.08
N PHE A 143 25.02 -4.32 -43.06
CA PHE A 143 24.94 -5.51 -42.23
C PHE A 143 24.87 -5.17 -40.74
N THR A 144 25.77 -4.29 -40.26
CA THR A 144 25.80 -3.89 -38.86
C THR A 144 24.58 -3.03 -38.46
N ALA A 145 23.99 -2.27 -39.39
CA ALA A 145 22.75 -1.54 -39.20
C ALA A 145 21.56 -2.49 -38.99
N VAL A 146 21.43 -3.53 -39.84
CA VAL A 146 20.39 -4.55 -39.68
C VAL A 146 20.58 -5.32 -38.37
N LEU A 147 21.83 -5.74 -38.09
CA LEU A 147 22.16 -6.43 -36.83
C LEU A 147 21.80 -5.57 -35.60
N ARG A 148 22.09 -4.27 -35.63
CA ARG A 148 21.78 -3.35 -34.56
C ARG A 148 20.27 -3.25 -34.30
N VAL A 149 19.48 -3.11 -35.38
CA VAL A 149 18.01 -3.04 -35.30
C VAL A 149 17.43 -4.33 -34.74
N THR A 150 17.85 -5.49 -35.22
CA THR A 150 17.38 -6.80 -34.76
C THR A 150 17.76 -7.08 -33.30
N LEU A 151 19.02 -6.79 -32.93
CA LEU A 151 19.51 -6.90 -31.58
C LEU A 151 18.72 -5.99 -30.62
N MET A 152 18.54 -4.71 -30.99
CA MET A 152 17.78 -3.75 -30.22
C MET A 152 16.35 -4.21 -30.04
N GLY A 153 15.68 -4.67 -31.09
CA GLY A 153 14.33 -5.20 -31.01
C GLY A 153 14.21 -6.38 -30.05
N ALA A 154 15.14 -7.33 -30.11
CA ALA A 154 15.19 -8.47 -29.21
C ALA A 154 15.44 -8.06 -27.75
N LEU A 155 16.46 -7.23 -27.50
CA LEU A 155 16.80 -6.76 -26.16
C LEU A 155 15.64 -6.00 -25.50
N ILE A 156 14.99 -5.10 -26.25
CA ILE A 156 13.83 -4.35 -25.77
C ILE A 156 12.64 -5.27 -25.53
N TRP A 157 12.39 -6.24 -26.40
CA TRP A 157 11.29 -7.20 -26.21
C TRP A 157 11.46 -8.00 -24.92
N PHE A 158 12.67 -8.52 -24.64
CA PHE A 158 12.94 -9.25 -23.40
C PHE A 158 12.74 -8.39 -22.15
N ILE A 159 13.21 -7.13 -22.17
CA ILE A 159 12.99 -6.20 -21.06
C ILE A 159 11.53 -5.82 -20.92
N ALA A 160 10.83 -5.50 -22.02
CA ALA A 160 9.41 -5.14 -22.00
C ALA A 160 8.54 -6.24 -21.39
N GLU A 161 8.80 -7.51 -21.81
CA GLU A 161 8.08 -8.66 -21.25
C GLU A 161 8.37 -8.83 -19.75
N ARG A 162 9.61 -8.61 -19.32
CA ARG A 162 9.99 -8.67 -17.91
C ARG A 162 9.31 -7.58 -17.08
N ILE A 163 9.34 -6.33 -17.56
CA ILE A 163 8.69 -5.19 -16.93
C ILE A 163 7.18 -5.43 -16.84
N ARG A 164 6.55 -5.91 -17.91
CA ARG A 164 5.09 -6.15 -17.95
C ARG A 164 4.61 -7.11 -16.87
N ARG A 165 5.40 -8.13 -16.55
CA ARG A 165 5.07 -9.11 -15.49
C ARG A 165 5.16 -8.54 -14.08
N CYS A 166 5.95 -7.47 -13.87
CA CYS A 166 6.31 -7.00 -12.54
C CYS A 166 5.65 -5.69 -12.10
N MET A 167 5.16 -4.86 -13.04
CA MET A 167 5.03 -3.42 -12.78
C MET A 167 3.71 -2.92 -12.23
N TRP A 168 2.69 -3.72 -12.10
CA TRP A 168 1.39 -3.27 -11.59
C TRP A 168 1.39 -2.94 -10.09
N GLN A 169 2.46 -3.27 -9.37
CA GLN A 169 2.57 -3.19 -7.91
C GLN A 169 3.69 -2.26 -7.41
N LEU A 170 4.46 -1.62 -8.30
CA LEU A 170 5.63 -0.82 -7.93
C LEU A 170 5.26 0.51 -7.27
N LYS A 171 5.81 0.75 -6.08
CA LYS A 171 5.77 2.06 -5.43
C LYS A 171 6.78 3.01 -6.07
N THR A 172 6.50 4.31 -6.04
CA THR A 172 7.36 5.35 -6.61
C THR A 172 8.81 5.28 -6.11
N ARG A 173 9.02 5.00 -4.82
CA ARG A 173 10.36 4.88 -4.21
C ARG A 173 11.19 3.75 -4.81
N GLU A 174 10.56 2.65 -5.10
CA GLU A 174 11.18 1.45 -5.66
C GLU A 174 11.60 1.64 -7.11
N MET A 175 10.82 2.41 -7.86
CA MET A 175 11.17 2.79 -9.23
C MET A 175 12.44 3.63 -9.29
N PHE A 176 12.68 4.51 -8.31
CA PHE A 176 13.94 5.25 -8.22
C PHE A 176 15.15 4.34 -8.06
N THR A 177 15.03 3.28 -7.27
CA THR A 177 16.12 2.31 -7.10
C THR A 177 16.42 1.56 -8.39
N LEU A 178 15.37 1.14 -9.13
CA LEU A 178 15.52 0.48 -10.42
C LEU A 178 16.10 1.39 -11.51
N LEU A 179 15.93 2.71 -11.39
CA LEU A 179 16.43 3.71 -12.34
C LEU A 179 17.96 3.86 -12.30
N ILE A 180 18.61 3.54 -11.16
CA ILE A 180 20.06 3.74 -10.97
C ILE A 180 20.86 3.02 -12.05
N LEU A 181 20.56 1.77 -12.32
CA LEU A 181 21.35 0.95 -13.26
C LEU A 181 21.19 1.39 -14.73
N PRO A 182 19.97 1.68 -15.24
CA PRO A 182 19.81 2.30 -16.56
C PRO A 182 20.52 3.65 -16.70
N VAL A 183 20.48 4.52 -15.68
CA VAL A 183 21.21 5.80 -15.69
C VAL A 183 22.72 5.56 -15.76
N ALA A 184 23.26 4.67 -14.94
CA ALA A 184 24.68 4.31 -14.97
C ALA A 184 25.08 3.75 -16.35
N GLY A 185 24.25 2.93 -16.97
CA GLY A 185 24.48 2.41 -18.31
C GLY A 185 24.50 3.49 -19.41
N VAL A 186 23.59 4.48 -19.31
CA VAL A 186 23.60 5.64 -20.23
C VAL A 186 24.88 6.47 -20.06
N LEU A 187 25.33 6.73 -18.83
CA LEU A 187 26.55 7.48 -18.55
C LEU A 187 27.78 6.73 -19.05
N PHE A 188 27.88 5.42 -18.79
CA PHE A 188 28.92 4.55 -19.27
C PHE A 188 28.99 4.57 -20.81
N GLY A 189 27.87 4.34 -21.48
CA GLY A 189 27.81 4.35 -22.93
C GLY A 189 28.27 5.67 -23.54
N ARG A 190 27.89 6.80 -22.93
CA ARG A 190 28.35 8.13 -23.35
C ARG A 190 29.83 8.35 -23.14
N MET A 191 30.39 7.89 -22.04
CA MET A 191 31.81 7.96 -21.76
C MET A 191 32.61 7.19 -22.85
N VAL A 192 32.18 5.96 -23.12
CA VAL A 192 32.84 5.12 -24.16
C VAL A 192 32.75 5.77 -25.56
N LEU A 193 31.55 6.27 -25.94
CA LEU A 193 31.36 6.95 -27.22
C LEU A 193 32.25 8.19 -27.40
N ARG A 194 32.52 8.94 -26.32
CA ARG A 194 33.42 10.07 -26.35
C ARG A 194 34.89 9.64 -26.50
N LEU A 195 35.25 8.49 -25.92
CA LEU A 195 36.60 7.95 -25.98
C LEU A 195 36.91 7.21 -27.30
N GLN A 196 35.88 6.75 -28.04
CA GLN A 196 36.06 6.01 -29.27
C GLN A 196 36.77 6.82 -30.35
N LEU A 197 36.50 8.11 -30.44
CA LEU A 197 37.09 9.01 -31.42
C LEU A 197 37.42 10.34 -30.75
N LEU A 198 38.69 10.63 -30.62
CA LEU A 198 39.21 11.93 -30.21
C LEU A 198 39.95 12.54 -31.38
N VAL A 199 39.45 13.69 -31.87
CA VAL A 199 40.07 14.45 -32.96
C VAL A 199 40.64 15.72 -32.35
N GLY A 200 41.94 15.87 -32.33
CA GLY A 200 42.65 17.10 -31.99
C GLY A 200 43.12 17.84 -33.24
N GLU A 201 43.66 19.05 -33.08
CA GLU A 201 44.11 19.87 -34.23
C GLU A 201 45.16 19.18 -35.10
N ASN A 202 46.01 18.33 -34.52
CA ASN A 202 47.11 17.65 -35.23
C ASN A 202 47.19 16.14 -35.00
N TYR A 203 46.15 15.52 -34.40
CA TYR A 203 46.13 14.07 -34.17
C TYR A 203 44.71 13.53 -34.24
N TYR A 204 44.67 12.31 -34.69
CA TYR A 204 43.48 11.46 -34.75
C TYR A 204 43.71 10.25 -33.85
N PHE A 205 42.86 10.05 -32.87
CA PHE A 205 42.92 8.93 -31.95
C PHE A 205 41.67 8.06 -32.11
N SER A 206 41.87 6.80 -32.42
CA SER A 206 40.82 5.79 -32.45
C SER A 206 41.10 4.76 -31.36
N LEU A 207 40.22 4.65 -30.38
CA LEU A 207 40.35 3.73 -29.24
C LEU A 207 40.60 2.29 -29.68
N TYR A 208 39.95 1.85 -30.75
CA TYR A 208 40.03 0.47 -31.22
C TYR A 208 41.30 0.17 -32.05
N GLU A 209 41.86 1.18 -32.70
CA GLU A 209 43.11 1.04 -33.44
C GLU A 209 44.31 1.02 -32.51
N GLU A 210 44.29 1.87 -31.51
CA GLU A 210 45.39 1.97 -30.54
C GLU A 210 45.36 0.82 -29.52
N TYR A 211 44.16 0.45 -29.10
CA TYR A 211 43.97 -0.60 -28.10
C TYR A 211 42.96 -1.66 -28.58
N PRO A 212 43.34 -2.63 -29.40
CA PRO A 212 42.42 -3.62 -29.97
C PRO A 212 41.64 -4.46 -28.94
N MET A 213 42.14 -4.58 -27.72
CA MET A 213 41.44 -5.29 -26.65
C MET A 213 40.06 -4.70 -26.35
N TYR A 214 39.83 -3.42 -26.58
CA TYR A 214 38.54 -2.77 -26.38
C TYR A 214 37.46 -3.22 -27.36
N LEU A 215 37.84 -3.82 -28.51
CA LEU A 215 36.87 -4.45 -29.40
C LEU A 215 36.05 -5.56 -28.75
N TRP A 216 36.63 -6.22 -27.75
CA TRP A 216 35.96 -7.27 -26.97
C TRP A 216 35.46 -6.76 -25.61
N LEU A 217 36.24 -5.92 -24.96
CA LEU A 217 35.92 -5.44 -23.60
C LEU A 217 34.67 -4.55 -23.59
N VAL A 218 34.50 -3.65 -24.56
CA VAL A 218 33.34 -2.75 -24.64
C VAL A 218 32.04 -3.52 -24.85
N PRO A 219 31.89 -4.46 -25.82
CA PRO A 219 30.70 -5.29 -25.92
C PRO A 219 30.44 -6.15 -24.68
N LEU A 220 31.48 -6.69 -24.06
CA LEU A 220 31.36 -7.46 -22.82
C LEU A 220 30.78 -6.62 -21.70
N MET A 221 31.34 -5.44 -21.46
CA MET A 221 30.81 -4.51 -20.45
C MET A 221 29.37 -4.08 -20.76
N ALA A 222 29.05 -3.81 -22.01
CA ALA A 222 27.72 -3.46 -22.46
C ALA A 222 26.69 -4.60 -22.19
N THR A 223 27.07 -5.85 -22.47
CA THR A 223 26.21 -7.02 -22.19
C THR A 223 26.07 -7.27 -20.70
N LEU A 224 27.10 -7.01 -19.87
CA LEU A 224 27.00 -7.08 -18.42
C LEU A 224 26.04 -6.03 -17.84
N PHE A 225 26.05 -4.79 -18.36
CA PHE A 225 25.07 -3.77 -17.99
C PHE A 225 23.65 -4.21 -18.33
N TYR A 226 23.44 -4.75 -19.53
CA TYR A 226 22.13 -5.29 -19.93
C TYR A 226 21.66 -6.42 -18.99
N ALA A 227 22.53 -7.40 -18.74
CA ALA A 227 22.26 -8.50 -17.83
C ALA A 227 21.94 -8.01 -16.41
N GLY A 228 22.67 -6.98 -15.94
CA GLY A 228 22.41 -6.33 -14.66
C GLY A 228 21.01 -5.68 -14.58
N ILE A 229 20.60 -4.94 -15.62
CA ILE A 229 19.26 -4.36 -15.71
C ILE A 229 18.19 -5.47 -15.70
N TRP A 230 18.37 -6.49 -16.51
CA TRP A 230 17.45 -7.62 -16.60
C TRP A 230 17.33 -8.38 -15.27
N ALA A 231 18.46 -8.65 -14.61
CA ALA A 231 18.52 -9.30 -13.32
C ALA A 231 17.90 -8.45 -12.20
N SER A 232 18.17 -7.13 -12.21
CA SER A 232 17.62 -6.19 -11.23
C SER A 232 16.08 -6.17 -11.27
N ILE A 233 15.48 -6.05 -12.46
CA ILE A 233 14.03 -6.12 -12.65
C ILE A 233 13.50 -7.48 -12.19
N GLY A 234 14.20 -8.57 -12.50
CA GLY A 234 13.80 -9.92 -12.09
C GLY A 234 13.87 -10.17 -10.60
N SER A 235 14.96 -9.77 -9.96
CA SER A 235 15.12 -9.90 -8.51
C SER A 235 14.04 -9.11 -7.77
N TYR A 236 13.73 -7.92 -8.27
CA TYR A 236 12.69 -7.10 -7.69
C TYR A 236 11.30 -7.77 -7.82
N SER A 237 10.98 -8.39 -8.95
CA SER A 237 9.72 -9.13 -9.11
C SER A 237 9.59 -10.29 -8.14
N ASN A 238 10.69 -11.02 -7.92
CA ASN A 238 10.71 -12.13 -6.97
C ASN A 238 10.52 -11.64 -5.53
N LEU A 239 11.13 -10.49 -5.16
CA LEU A 239 10.92 -9.89 -3.84
C LEU A 239 9.46 -9.47 -3.60
N LEU A 240 8.79 -8.92 -4.61
CA LEU A 240 7.37 -8.60 -4.53
C LEU A 240 6.51 -9.86 -4.34
N ALA A 241 6.76 -10.89 -5.14
CA ALA A 241 6.04 -12.17 -5.04
C ALA A 241 6.21 -12.81 -3.66
N LEU A 242 7.44 -12.84 -3.13
CA LEU A 242 7.72 -13.31 -1.79
C LEU A 242 7.04 -12.46 -0.70
N GLY A 243 6.97 -11.14 -0.89
CA GLY A 243 6.27 -10.23 0.01
C GLY A 243 4.76 -10.51 0.07
N GLU A 244 4.13 -10.76 -1.08
CA GLU A 244 2.71 -11.14 -1.17
C GLU A 244 2.44 -12.51 -0.54
N GLU A 245 3.30 -13.49 -0.80
CA GLU A 245 3.18 -14.81 -0.19
C GLU A 245 3.28 -14.77 1.34
N ARG A 246 4.26 -14.01 1.87
CA ARG A 246 4.38 -13.78 3.32
C ARG A 246 3.14 -13.12 3.90
N ARG A 247 2.58 -12.12 3.20
CA ARG A 247 1.36 -11.43 3.62
C ARG A 247 0.17 -12.39 3.65
N ARG A 248 0.01 -13.24 2.63
CA ARG A 248 -1.05 -14.26 2.58
C ARG A 248 -0.92 -15.23 3.75
N ARG A 249 0.27 -15.80 3.96
CA ARG A 249 0.53 -16.71 5.09
C ARG A 249 0.24 -16.06 6.44
N PHE A 250 0.60 -14.79 6.61
CA PHE A 250 0.31 -14.03 7.84
C PHE A 250 -1.20 -13.87 8.08
N VAL A 251 -1.98 -13.56 7.03
CA VAL A 251 -3.44 -13.44 7.13
C VAL A 251 -4.06 -14.80 7.45
N GLU A 252 -3.64 -15.87 6.77
CA GLU A 252 -4.11 -17.23 7.02
C GLU A 252 -3.82 -17.66 8.47
N GLN A 253 -2.61 -17.40 8.96
CA GLN A 253 -2.24 -17.70 10.34
C GLN A 253 -3.13 -16.96 11.35
N ARG A 254 -3.39 -15.68 11.13
CA ARG A 254 -4.28 -14.86 11.98
C ARG A 254 -5.73 -15.39 11.96
N GLN A 255 -6.20 -15.85 10.79
CA GLN A 255 -7.52 -16.48 10.70
C GLN A 255 -7.57 -17.79 11.47
N HIS A 256 -6.54 -18.62 11.40
CA HIS A 256 -6.46 -19.86 12.17
C HIS A 256 -6.41 -19.60 13.68
N GLU A 257 -5.63 -18.62 14.14
CA GLU A 257 -5.58 -18.22 15.54
C GLU A 257 -6.95 -17.75 16.04
N ALA A 258 -7.63 -16.85 15.28
CA ALA A 258 -8.96 -16.37 15.62
C ALA A 258 -10.01 -17.49 15.62
N PHE A 259 -9.91 -18.45 14.69
CA PHE A 259 -10.80 -19.62 14.66
C PHE A 259 -10.57 -20.53 15.86
N GLY A 260 -9.30 -20.75 16.27
CA GLY A 260 -8.94 -21.51 17.47
C GLY A 260 -9.55 -20.91 18.74
N LEU A 261 -9.44 -19.59 18.89
CA LEU A 261 -10.06 -18.88 20.03
C LEU A 261 -11.58 -19.02 20.07
N ARG A 262 -12.26 -18.91 18.90
CA ARG A 262 -13.72 -19.12 18.83
C ARG A 262 -14.14 -20.55 19.15
N LEU A 263 -13.35 -21.54 18.74
CA LEU A 263 -13.63 -22.92 19.10
C LEU A 263 -13.53 -23.17 20.61
N GLU A 264 -12.53 -22.58 21.26
CA GLU A 264 -12.34 -22.69 22.72
C GLU A 264 -13.49 -22.00 23.47
N GLU A 265 -13.90 -20.80 23.03
CA GLU A 265 -15.05 -20.10 23.57
C GLU A 265 -16.35 -20.90 23.42
N ASN A 266 -16.60 -21.48 22.24
CA ASN A 266 -17.74 -22.34 22.02
C ASN A 266 -17.70 -23.60 22.89
N ARG A 267 -16.51 -24.18 23.12
CA ARG A 267 -16.34 -25.33 23.99
C ARG A 267 -16.70 -25.01 25.44
N THR A 268 -16.23 -23.88 25.95
CA THR A 268 -16.58 -23.43 27.31
C THR A 268 -18.06 -23.17 27.47
N LEU A 269 -18.70 -22.53 26.48
CA LEU A 269 -20.15 -22.35 26.46
C LEU A 269 -20.93 -23.68 26.43
N MET A 270 -20.47 -24.67 25.66
CA MET A 270 -21.07 -26.01 25.64
C MET A 270 -20.91 -26.73 26.97
N GLU A 271 -19.77 -26.63 27.62
CA GLU A 271 -19.54 -27.20 28.96
C GLU A 271 -20.43 -26.54 30.02
N GLN A 272 -20.58 -25.22 30.00
CA GLN A 272 -21.51 -24.49 30.86
C GLN A 272 -22.96 -24.91 30.62
N THR A 273 -23.38 -25.00 29.36
CA THR A 273 -24.74 -25.46 29.01
C THR A 273 -24.98 -26.90 29.47
N ARG A 274 -23.95 -27.76 29.41
CA ARG A 274 -24.05 -29.14 29.90
C ARG A 274 -24.20 -29.19 31.41
N SER A 275 -23.48 -28.34 32.14
CA SER A 275 -23.59 -28.19 33.60
C SER A 275 -24.99 -27.74 34.02
N ILE A 276 -25.49 -26.67 33.39
CA ILE A 276 -26.84 -26.16 33.66
C ILE A 276 -27.93 -27.24 33.40
N ARG A 277 -27.76 -27.99 32.31
CA ARG A 277 -28.70 -29.06 31.98
C ARG A 277 -28.66 -30.20 32.98
N HIS A 278 -27.48 -30.49 33.52
CA HIS A 278 -27.36 -31.52 34.59
C HIS A 278 -28.01 -31.07 35.88
N GLU A 279 -27.82 -29.80 36.26
CA GLU A 279 -28.42 -29.19 37.44
C GLU A 279 -29.94 -29.14 37.34
N LEU A 280 -30.47 -28.69 36.19
CA LEU A 280 -31.91 -28.71 35.92
C LEU A 280 -32.52 -30.11 36.04
N ARG A 281 -31.83 -31.16 35.51
CA ARG A 281 -32.30 -32.55 35.68
C ARG A 281 -32.34 -32.96 37.15
N GLY A 282 -31.35 -32.56 37.94
CA GLY A 282 -31.35 -32.77 39.39
C GLY A 282 -32.55 -32.15 40.06
N HIS A 283 -32.86 -30.88 39.79
CA HIS A 283 -34.01 -30.18 40.32
C HIS A 283 -35.34 -30.84 39.90
N MET A 284 -35.46 -31.26 38.60
CA MET A 284 -36.67 -31.96 38.14
C MET A 284 -36.86 -33.30 38.84
N SER A 285 -35.80 -34.10 39.04
CA SER A 285 -35.91 -35.37 39.76
C SER A 285 -36.34 -35.21 41.22
N VAL A 286 -35.89 -34.14 41.92
CA VAL A 286 -36.33 -33.82 43.27
C VAL A 286 -37.82 -33.45 43.28
N LEU A 287 -38.28 -32.65 42.28
CA LEU A 287 -39.69 -32.28 42.16
C LEU A 287 -40.56 -33.48 41.86
N GLU A 288 -40.17 -34.39 40.94
CA GLU A 288 -40.85 -35.65 40.67
C GLU A 288 -41.00 -36.49 41.95
N GLY A 289 -39.92 -36.62 42.73
CA GLY A 289 -39.96 -37.33 43.99
C GLY A 289 -40.95 -36.75 45.01
N PHE A 290 -41.08 -35.43 45.12
CA PHE A 290 -42.06 -34.80 45.98
C PHE A 290 -43.53 -35.08 45.48
N LEU A 291 -43.75 -35.07 44.17
CA LEU A 291 -45.06 -35.30 43.57
C LEU A 291 -45.49 -36.77 43.69
N GLU A 292 -44.57 -37.70 43.45
CA GLU A 292 -44.85 -39.16 43.57
C GLU A 292 -45.26 -39.56 44.99
N HIS A 293 -44.68 -38.91 46.03
CA HIS A 293 -45.02 -39.16 47.42
C HIS A 293 -46.18 -38.30 47.94
N GLY A 294 -46.89 -37.59 47.04
CA GLY A 294 -48.03 -36.75 47.40
C GLY A 294 -47.72 -35.54 48.27
N ASN A 295 -46.42 -35.17 48.37
CA ASN A 295 -45.95 -34.04 49.19
C ASN A 295 -46.02 -32.71 48.40
N TYR A 296 -47.21 -32.25 48.09
CA TYR A 296 -47.45 -30.99 47.36
C TYR A 296 -46.90 -29.75 48.06
N ALA A 297 -46.93 -29.72 49.39
CA ALA A 297 -46.39 -28.63 50.17
C ALA A 297 -44.87 -28.52 50.03
N GLY A 298 -44.16 -29.66 50.04
CA GLY A 298 -42.73 -29.72 49.82
C GLY A 298 -42.32 -29.28 48.43
N ALA A 299 -43.04 -29.76 47.38
CA ALA A 299 -42.83 -29.34 46.02
C ALA A 299 -42.97 -27.82 45.82
N LYS A 300 -44.04 -27.24 46.40
CA LYS A 300 -44.29 -25.78 46.34
C LYS A 300 -43.20 -24.96 47.02
N SER A 301 -42.71 -25.44 48.20
CA SER A 301 -41.63 -24.80 48.93
C SER A 301 -40.32 -24.85 48.12
N TYR A 302 -40.02 -25.98 47.50
CA TYR A 302 -38.82 -26.16 46.71
C TYR A 302 -38.77 -25.27 45.43
N VAL A 303 -39.91 -25.18 44.71
CA VAL A 303 -40.05 -24.25 43.56
C VAL A 303 -39.86 -22.80 44.02
N ARG A 304 -40.45 -22.42 45.18
CA ARG A 304 -40.30 -21.06 45.72
C ARG A 304 -38.84 -20.73 46.07
N GLN A 305 -38.13 -21.67 46.69
CA GLN A 305 -36.70 -21.51 47.00
C GLN A 305 -35.87 -21.35 45.73
N MET A 306 -36.11 -22.18 44.71
CA MET A 306 -35.42 -22.03 43.40
C MET A 306 -35.71 -20.67 42.77
N THR A 307 -36.94 -20.18 42.84
CA THR A 307 -37.31 -18.85 42.28
C THR A 307 -36.64 -17.71 43.06
N GLU A 308 -36.55 -17.83 44.40
CA GLU A 308 -35.88 -16.84 45.23
C GLU A 308 -34.34 -16.81 44.96
N GLU A 309 -33.68 -17.95 44.76
CA GLU A 309 -32.24 -18.03 44.36
C GLU A 309 -31.97 -17.39 43.00
N VAL A 310 -32.86 -17.58 42.01
CA VAL A 310 -32.76 -16.95 40.70
C VAL A 310 -32.99 -15.43 40.78
N THR A 311 -33.91 -14.97 41.67
CA THR A 311 -34.29 -13.56 41.78
C THR A 311 -33.30 -12.73 42.63
N GLN A 312 -32.53 -13.36 43.53
CA GLN A 312 -31.49 -12.67 44.31
C GLN A 312 -30.23 -12.35 43.51
N SER A 313 -30.07 -12.87 42.29
CA SER A 313 -28.84 -12.77 41.50
C SER A 313 -28.70 -11.49 40.66
N ALA A 314 -29.75 -10.66 40.48
CA ALA A 314 -29.61 -9.36 39.86
C ALA A 314 -30.74 -8.41 40.25
N PRO A 315 -30.49 -7.14 40.59
CA PRO A 315 -31.53 -6.13 40.57
C PRO A 315 -32.08 -6.06 39.16
N LEU A 316 -33.41 -6.21 39.00
CA LEU A 316 -34.08 -6.02 37.71
C LEU A 316 -33.94 -4.55 37.32
N ILE A 317 -32.93 -4.28 36.50
CA ILE A 317 -32.76 -3.00 35.86
C ILE A 317 -33.51 -3.12 34.53
N ASP A 318 -34.56 -2.34 34.37
CA ASP A 318 -35.34 -2.27 33.16
C ASP A 318 -35.12 -0.90 32.51
N THR A 319 -34.34 -0.89 31.40
CA THR A 319 -34.01 0.30 30.62
C THR A 319 -34.80 0.39 29.32
N GLU A 320 -35.73 -0.53 29.11
CA GLU A 320 -36.44 -0.76 27.83
C GLU A 320 -35.49 -1.22 26.68
N ASN A 321 -34.27 -1.71 27.00
CA ASN A 321 -33.34 -2.24 26.04
C ASN A 321 -32.46 -3.36 26.64
N GLU A 322 -32.63 -4.59 26.15
CA GLU A 322 -31.95 -5.78 26.68
C GLU A 322 -30.42 -5.65 26.77
N LEU A 323 -29.76 -4.99 25.77
CA LEU A 323 -28.32 -4.79 25.78
C LEU A 323 -27.89 -3.87 26.93
N MET A 324 -28.64 -2.79 27.18
CA MET A 324 -28.35 -1.86 28.26
C MET A 324 -28.59 -2.52 29.62
N ASP A 325 -29.65 -3.30 29.76
CA ASP A 325 -29.98 -4.06 30.98
C ASP A 325 -28.81 -4.98 31.37
N VAL A 326 -28.26 -5.71 30.42
CA VAL A 326 -27.10 -6.60 30.65
C VAL A 326 -25.87 -5.80 31.10
N ILE A 327 -25.53 -4.72 30.38
CA ILE A 327 -24.34 -3.90 30.70
C ILE A 327 -24.45 -3.24 32.08
N ILE A 328 -25.61 -2.70 32.41
CA ILE A 328 -25.81 -1.99 33.68
C ILE A 328 -25.89 -3.00 34.84
N SER A 329 -26.53 -4.15 34.64
CA SER A 329 -26.60 -5.21 35.64
C SER A 329 -25.20 -5.78 35.93
N ASP A 330 -24.36 -6.02 34.93
CA ASP A 330 -22.97 -6.44 35.13
C ASP A 330 -22.17 -5.37 35.89
N ALA A 331 -22.33 -4.09 35.55
CA ALA A 331 -21.66 -3.00 36.25
C ALA A 331 -22.13 -2.89 37.73
N ALA A 332 -23.41 -3.06 37.98
CA ALA A 332 -23.98 -3.08 39.34
C ALA A 332 -23.43 -4.24 40.16
N ALA A 333 -23.35 -5.45 39.60
CA ALA A 333 -22.77 -6.62 40.26
C ALA A 333 -21.29 -6.41 40.58
N ARG A 334 -20.50 -5.85 39.64
CA ARG A 334 -19.09 -5.51 39.87
C ARG A 334 -18.90 -4.42 40.93
N ALA A 335 -19.77 -3.43 40.98
CA ALA A 335 -19.76 -2.41 42.00
C ALA A 335 -20.08 -3.03 43.40
N ALA A 336 -21.13 -3.85 43.47
CA ALA A 336 -21.52 -4.55 44.69
C ALA A 336 -20.42 -5.46 45.25
N SER A 337 -19.71 -6.21 44.39
CA SER A 337 -18.59 -7.07 44.81
C SER A 337 -17.43 -6.29 45.44
N ARG A 338 -17.32 -4.97 45.16
CA ARG A 338 -16.33 -4.05 45.74
C ARG A 338 -16.86 -3.20 46.91
N GLY A 339 -18.12 -3.41 47.32
CA GLY A 339 -18.75 -2.59 48.34
C GLY A 339 -19.09 -1.17 47.89
N ILE A 340 -19.21 -0.93 46.57
CA ILE A 340 -19.53 0.37 45.99
C ILE A 340 -21.05 0.46 45.79
N ARG A 341 -21.69 1.55 46.29
CA ARG A 341 -23.11 1.80 46.06
C ARG A 341 -23.35 2.20 44.60
N PHE A 342 -24.24 1.50 43.91
CA PHE A 342 -24.59 1.77 42.53
C PHE A 342 -26.04 2.26 42.44
N SER A 343 -26.27 3.35 41.72
CA SER A 343 -27.64 3.86 41.43
C SER A 343 -27.78 4.20 39.97
N SER A 344 -28.88 3.78 39.34
CA SER A 344 -29.18 3.99 37.94
C SER A 344 -30.54 4.65 37.75
N GLU A 345 -30.56 5.73 36.99
CA GLU A 345 -31.74 6.40 36.43
C GLU A 345 -31.57 6.49 34.93
N PHE A 346 -31.72 5.35 34.21
CA PHE A 346 -31.35 5.21 32.81
C PHE A 346 -32.50 4.59 32.00
N LEU A 347 -33.02 5.35 31.04
CA LEU A 347 -34.12 4.94 30.17
C LEU A 347 -33.72 5.23 28.71
N THR A 348 -33.80 4.24 27.85
CA THR A 348 -33.40 4.38 26.46
C THR A 348 -34.57 4.50 25.48
N GLY A 349 -35.68 3.83 25.75
CA GLY A 349 -36.72 3.60 24.76
C GLY A 349 -36.21 2.75 23.60
N GLU A 350 -36.93 2.73 22.51
CA GLU A 350 -36.48 2.07 21.27
C GLU A 350 -35.29 2.79 20.68
N LEU A 351 -34.20 2.05 20.42
CA LEU A 351 -32.96 2.50 19.77
C LEU A 351 -32.75 1.73 18.49
N ALA A 352 -32.14 2.38 17.47
CA ALA A 352 -31.66 1.65 16.29
C ALA A 352 -30.49 0.74 16.68
N ASP A 353 -30.41 -0.48 16.11
CA ASP A 353 -29.42 -1.51 16.47
C ASP A 353 -27.98 -1.00 16.49
N GLY A 354 -27.58 -0.23 15.45
CA GLY A 354 -26.24 0.34 15.39
C GLY A 354 -25.96 1.39 16.45
N PHE A 355 -26.96 2.20 16.81
CA PHE A 355 -26.86 3.20 17.87
C PHE A 355 -26.82 2.55 19.25
N ALA A 356 -27.65 1.54 19.48
CA ALA A 356 -27.66 0.76 20.70
C ALA A 356 -26.31 0.10 20.98
N TYR A 357 -25.70 -0.52 19.96
CA TYR A 357 -24.38 -1.15 20.09
C TYR A 357 -23.29 -0.14 20.48
N ASP A 358 -23.21 0.99 19.77
CA ASP A 358 -22.20 2.03 20.04
C ASP A 358 -22.43 2.71 21.41
N LEU A 359 -23.70 2.93 21.79
CA LEU A 359 -24.07 3.42 23.13
C LEU A 359 -23.62 2.43 24.21
N GLY A 360 -23.79 1.12 23.98
CA GLY A 360 -23.32 0.07 24.87
C GLY A 360 -21.79 0.11 25.08
N ILE A 361 -21.02 0.36 24.02
CA ILE A 361 -19.57 0.55 24.14
C ILE A 361 -19.23 1.77 24.99
N ILE A 362 -19.91 2.90 24.75
CA ILE A 362 -19.71 4.13 25.53
C ILE A 362 -20.03 3.88 27.01
N LEU A 363 -21.20 3.31 27.29
CA LEU A 363 -21.69 3.02 28.63
C LEU A 363 -20.74 2.08 29.41
N SER A 364 -20.35 0.96 28.79
CA SER A 364 -19.40 0.00 29.37
C SER A 364 -18.07 0.64 29.75
N ASN A 365 -17.49 1.46 28.85
CA ASN A 365 -16.24 2.16 29.13
C ASN A 365 -16.37 3.17 30.29
N LEU A 366 -17.44 3.97 30.31
CA LEU A 366 -17.62 4.96 31.36
C LEU A 366 -17.90 4.32 32.74
N LEU A 367 -18.73 3.27 32.79
CA LEU A 367 -19.04 2.54 34.04
C LEU A 367 -17.79 1.81 34.57
N THR A 368 -17.03 1.17 33.69
CA THR A 368 -15.75 0.52 34.06
C THR A 368 -14.79 1.52 34.69
N ASN A 369 -14.59 2.66 34.02
CA ASN A 369 -13.73 3.72 34.56
C ASN A 369 -14.20 4.25 35.90
N ALA A 370 -15.53 4.47 36.06
CA ALA A 370 -16.12 4.96 37.32
C ALA A 370 -15.91 3.98 38.47
N ILE A 371 -16.16 2.67 38.24
CA ILE A 371 -15.99 1.63 39.26
C ILE A 371 -14.51 1.44 39.64
N GLU A 372 -13.61 1.52 38.65
CA GLU A 372 -12.19 1.40 38.90
C GLU A 372 -11.57 2.61 39.63
N ALA A 373 -12.14 3.82 39.43
CA ALA A 373 -11.70 5.03 40.10
C ALA A 373 -12.18 5.15 41.56
N CYS A 374 -13.24 4.43 41.93
CA CYS A 374 -13.73 4.37 43.30
C CYS A 374 -12.79 3.57 44.20
N LYS A 375 -12.59 4.03 45.43
CA LYS A 375 -12.04 3.20 46.50
C LYS A 375 -13.05 2.12 46.88
N SER A 376 -12.56 0.90 47.06
CA SER A 376 -13.37 -0.19 47.62
C SER A 376 -13.78 0.16 49.05
N GLY A 377 -15.08 0.01 49.40
CA GLY A 377 -15.63 0.29 50.73
C GLY A 377 -16.91 1.08 50.68
N GLU A 378 -17.51 1.30 51.88
CA GLU A 378 -18.83 1.90 52.06
C GLU A 378 -18.98 3.37 51.58
N ASP A 379 -17.87 4.10 51.42
CA ASP A 379 -17.84 5.48 50.92
C ASP A 379 -17.83 5.58 49.37
N GLY A 380 -17.63 4.47 48.68
CA GLY A 380 -17.64 4.41 47.19
C GLY A 380 -19.08 4.45 46.66
N TRP A 381 -19.31 5.28 45.64
CA TRP A 381 -20.60 5.28 44.95
C TRP A 381 -20.41 5.59 43.45
N VAL A 382 -21.30 5.05 42.62
CA VAL A 382 -21.42 5.36 41.19
C VAL A 382 -22.88 5.69 40.90
N LYS A 383 -23.12 6.85 40.29
CA LYS A 383 -24.42 7.25 39.81
C LYS A 383 -24.43 7.33 38.30
N LEU A 384 -25.35 6.58 37.70
CA LEU A 384 -25.64 6.59 36.27
C LEU A 384 -26.96 7.33 36.05
N SER A 385 -27.00 8.27 35.12
CA SER A 385 -28.25 8.82 34.61
C SER A 385 -28.17 8.94 33.08
N GLY A 386 -29.28 8.69 32.39
CA GLY A 386 -29.31 8.80 30.93
C GLY A 386 -30.73 8.70 30.37
N GLY A 387 -30.93 9.36 29.25
CA GLY A 387 -32.20 9.35 28.54
C GLY A 387 -32.30 10.43 27.48
N TRP A 388 -33.38 10.40 26.75
CA TRP A 388 -33.65 11.37 25.69
C TRP A 388 -34.03 12.74 26.24
N LYS A 389 -33.35 13.78 25.79
CA LYS A 389 -33.69 15.18 25.96
C LYS A 389 -33.90 15.81 24.59
N LYS A 390 -35.15 15.91 24.16
CA LYS A 390 -35.52 16.26 22.77
C LYS A 390 -34.87 15.29 21.78
N ASN A 391 -33.99 15.79 20.88
CA ASN A 391 -33.34 15.00 19.82
C ASN A 391 -31.97 14.47 20.23
N PHE A 392 -31.57 14.62 21.49
CA PHE A 392 -30.25 14.18 21.96
C PHE A 392 -30.43 13.12 23.07
N PHE A 393 -29.63 12.07 22.96
CA PHE A 393 -29.45 11.14 24.06
C PHE A 393 -28.36 11.69 24.98
N VAL A 394 -28.71 11.94 26.25
CA VAL A 394 -27.78 12.45 27.25
C VAL A 394 -27.47 11.36 28.25
N LEU A 395 -26.19 11.10 28.47
CA LEU A 395 -25.67 10.11 29.40
C LEU A 395 -24.71 10.79 30.37
N GLU A 396 -24.88 10.57 31.66
CA GLU A 396 -24.02 11.09 32.71
C GLU A 396 -23.61 9.99 33.69
N VAL A 397 -22.33 9.85 33.97
CA VAL A 397 -21.75 8.96 34.98
C VAL A 397 -20.98 9.80 35.98
N LYS A 398 -21.30 9.64 37.27
CA LYS A 398 -20.66 10.34 38.41
C LYS A 398 -20.03 9.33 39.36
N ASN A 399 -18.83 9.63 39.85
CA ASN A 399 -18.19 8.87 40.89
C ASN A 399 -17.24 9.76 41.73
N PRO A 400 -16.97 9.42 43.02
CA PRO A 400 -15.94 10.10 43.77
C PRO A 400 -14.54 9.79 43.25
N CYS A 401 -13.65 10.79 43.23
CA CYS A 401 -12.24 10.63 42.88
C CYS A 401 -11.35 10.97 44.08
N SER A 402 -10.48 10.05 44.45
CA SER A 402 -9.61 10.18 45.64
C SER A 402 -8.29 10.88 45.35
N HIS A 403 -7.94 11.08 44.07
CA HIS A 403 -6.70 11.69 43.61
C HIS A 403 -7.01 12.82 42.66
N PRO A 404 -6.17 13.85 42.59
CA PRO A 404 -6.33 14.92 41.61
C PRO A 404 -6.22 14.35 40.18
N VAL A 405 -7.21 14.62 39.37
CA VAL A 405 -7.26 14.22 37.97
C VAL A 405 -6.53 15.26 37.15
N ILE A 406 -5.44 14.87 36.47
CA ILE A 406 -4.68 15.74 35.58
C ILE A 406 -5.18 15.51 34.15
N PHE A 407 -5.62 16.57 33.51
CA PHE A 407 -6.05 16.54 32.10
C PHE A 407 -4.87 16.83 31.16
N ASP A 408 -4.80 16.13 30.06
CA ASP A 408 -3.81 16.38 28.99
C ASP A 408 -4.26 17.61 28.17
N GLU A 409 -3.42 18.63 28.10
CA GLU A 409 -3.69 19.90 27.38
C GLU A 409 -3.96 19.72 25.89
N LYS A 410 -3.48 18.61 25.27
CA LYS A 410 -3.61 18.37 23.83
C LYS A 410 -4.95 17.76 23.44
N ASN A 411 -5.52 16.89 24.28
CA ASN A 411 -6.72 16.12 23.96
C ASN A 411 -7.86 16.26 24.96
N GLY A 412 -7.64 16.97 26.08
CA GLY A 412 -8.65 17.19 27.11
C GLY A 412 -9.06 15.94 27.89
N LEU A 413 -8.33 14.83 27.76
CA LEU A 413 -8.62 13.58 28.46
C LEU A 413 -7.77 13.45 29.73
N PRO A 414 -8.28 12.78 30.77
CA PRO A 414 -7.52 12.53 31.98
C PRO A 414 -6.33 11.61 31.73
N GLN A 415 -5.19 11.95 32.32
CA GLN A 415 -4.00 11.11 32.28
C GLN A 415 -4.21 9.89 33.21
N THR A 416 -3.81 8.70 32.72
CA THR A 416 -3.91 7.48 33.53
C THR A 416 -2.84 7.47 34.61
N CYS A 417 -3.24 7.18 35.86
CA CYS A 417 -2.33 7.00 36.99
C CYS A 417 -1.80 5.55 37.15
N LYS A 418 -2.12 4.65 36.22
CA LYS A 418 -1.72 3.24 36.27
C LYS A 418 -0.38 3.02 35.58
N GLU A 419 0.45 2.08 36.11
CA GLU A 419 1.81 1.79 35.63
C GLU A 419 1.85 1.22 34.19
N ASP A 420 0.78 0.58 33.71
CA ASP A 420 0.69 -0.03 32.39
C ASP A 420 0.04 0.94 31.38
N ARG A 421 0.85 1.85 30.84
CA ARG A 421 0.42 2.94 29.93
C ARG A 421 -0.09 2.46 28.56
N ASP A 422 0.32 1.28 28.09
CA ASP A 422 0.02 0.82 26.72
C ASP A 422 -1.34 0.12 26.60
N MET A 423 -1.89 -0.42 27.69
CA MET A 423 -3.20 -1.07 27.72
C MET A 423 -4.32 -0.19 28.32
N HIS A 424 -3.99 0.87 29.07
CA HIS A 424 -4.94 1.74 29.74
C HIS A 424 -4.94 3.14 29.11
N GLY A 425 -6.09 3.72 28.88
CA GLY A 425 -6.28 5.00 28.18
C GLY A 425 -6.98 4.88 26.82
N ILE A 426 -7.26 3.64 26.38
CA ILE A 426 -7.97 3.38 25.11
C ILE A 426 -9.48 3.64 25.29
N GLY A 427 -10.06 3.38 26.47
CA GLY A 427 -11.49 3.46 26.71
C GLY A 427 -12.09 4.85 26.45
N LEU A 428 -11.55 5.91 27.05
CA LEU A 428 -12.04 7.28 26.83
C LEU A 428 -11.72 7.80 25.41
N LYS A 429 -10.65 7.34 24.77
CA LYS A 429 -10.39 7.64 23.36
C LYS A 429 -11.44 7.01 22.45
N ASN A 430 -11.85 5.78 22.73
CA ASN A 430 -12.93 5.11 22.00
C ASN A 430 -14.26 5.84 22.21
N VAL A 431 -14.58 6.25 23.45
CA VAL A 431 -15.75 7.08 23.75
C VAL A 431 -15.72 8.37 22.94
N ALA A 432 -14.61 9.11 22.93
CA ALA A 432 -14.48 10.35 22.18
C ALA A 432 -14.66 10.14 20.65
N ALA A 433 -14.15 9.03 20.11
CA ALA A 433 -14.32 8.69 18.70
C ALA A 433 -15.79 8.40 18.35
N LEU A 434 -16.51 7.65 19.20
CA LEU A 434 -17.92 7.35 19.02
C LEU A 434 -18.80 8.58 19.18
N VAL A 435 -18.53 9.42 20.19
CA VAL A 435 -19.22 10.70 20.38
C VAL A 435 -19.12 11.58 19.13
N LYS A 436 -17.93 11.65 18.53
CA LYS A 436 -17.73 12.39 17.28
C LYS A 436 -18.49 11.77 16.09
N LYS A 437 -18.62 10.44 16.03
CA LYS A 437 -19.42 9.74 15.02
C LYS A 437 -20.88 10.18 15.03
N TYR A 438 -21.44 10.42 16.22
CA TYR A 438 -22.83 10.83 16.43
C TYR A 438 -23.01 12.35 16.60
N PHE A 439 -22.10 13.16 16.07
CA PHE A 439 -22.12 14.63 16.15
C PHE A 439 -22.37 15.15 17.56
N GLY A 440 -21.94 14.39 18.56
CA GLY A 440 -22.14 14.64 19.94
C GLY A 440 -21.06 15.48 20.61
N SER A 441 -21.21 15.68 21.91
CA SER A 441 -20.18 16.30 22.77
C SER A 441 -19.92 15.42 24.00
N MET A 442 -18.71 15.46 24.49
CA MET A 442 -18.28 14.82 25.73
C MET A 442 -17.63 15.87 26.61
N GLU A 443 -18.08 15.96 27.83
CA GLU A 443 -17.58 16.87 28.88
C GLU A 443 -17.12 16.05 30.08
N LEU A 444 -15.90 16.30 30.54
CA LEU A 444 -15.29 15.65 31.68
C LEU A 444 -14.93 16.72 32.70
N THR A 445 -15.56 16.68 33.89
CA THR A 445 -15.35 17.68 34.92
C THR A 445 -15.01 17.03 36.26
N VAL A 446 -14.30 17.77 37.10
CA VAL A 446 -14.03 17.39 38.50
C VAL A 446 -14.41 18.54 39.40
N GLU A 447 -15.45 18.38 40.16
CA GLU A 447 -15.94 19.35 41.16
C GLU A 447 -16.10 18.67 42.51
N GLN A 448 -15.61 19.29 43.58
CA GLN A 448 -15.72 18.78 44.94
C GLN A 448 -15.35 17.28 45.10
N GLN A 449 -14.27 16.86 44.45
CA GLN A 449 -13.80 15.46 44.41
C GLN A 449 -14.82 14.47 43.76
N ILE A 450 -15.70 14.96 42.91
CA ILE A 450 -16.60 14.16 42.10
C ILE A 450 -16.16 14.28 40.66
N PHE A 451 -15.83 13.15 40.02
CA PHE A 451 -15.63 13.08 38.60
C PHE A 451 -16.95 12.89 37.89
N THR A 452 -17.26 13.71 36.92
CA THR A 452 -18.44 13.65 36.08
C THR A 452 -18.05 13.47 34.63
N ALA A 453 -18.53 12.41 34.00
CA ALA A 453 -18.45 12.20 32.58
C ALA A 453 -19.85 12.37 31.97
N ALA A 454 -20.03 13.43 31.21
CA ALA A 454 -21.27 13.72 30.49
C ALA A 454 -21.08 13.56 28.99
N VAL A 455 -21.98 12.83 28.36
CA VAL A 455 -21.95 12.55 26.90
C VAL A 455 -23.33 12.91 26.34
N MET A 456 -23.31 13.60 25.21
CA MET A 456 -24.50 13.92 24.45
C MET A 456 -24.33 13.38 23.03
N LEU A 457 -25.30 12.62 22.52
CA LEU A 457 -25.29 11.97 21.21
C LEU A 457 -26.53 12.34 20.41
N GLN A 458 -26.41 12.42 19.10
CA GLN A 458 -27.54 12.64 18.19
C GLN A 458 -27.74 11.41 17.30
N GLU A 459 -28.91 10.80 17.29
CA GLU A 459 -29.24 9.69 16.41
C GLU A 459 -29.65 10.21 15.03
N GLU A 460 -29.04 9.66 13.94
CA GLU A 460 -29.29 10.12 12.57
C GLU A 460 -30.74 10.04 12.11
N GLY A 461 -31.51 9.07 12.61
CA GLY A 461 -32.93 8.87 12.27
C GLY A 461 -33.86 9.98 12.74
N LYS A 462 -33.59 10.56 13.92
CA LYS A 462 -34.40 11.63 14.50
C LYS A 462 -34.11 13.03 13.95
N ARG A 463 -33.09 13.16 13.09
CA ARG A 463 -32.75 14.42 12.40
C ARG A 463 -33.73 14.76 11.25
N LYS A 464 -34.40 13.76 10.66
CA LYS A 464 -35.27 13.94 9.48
C LYS A 464 -36.68 14.40 9.74
N GLU A 465 -37.16 14.44 10.99
CA GLU A 465 -38.54 14.87 11.30
C GLU A 465 -38.70 16.38 11.47
N GLN A 466 -37.62 17.19 11.31
CA GLN A 466 -37.68 18.65 11.47
C GLN A 466 -37.15 19.44 10.27
N LEU A 467 -36.99 18.84 9.07
CA LEU A 467 -36.76 19.51 7.80
C LEU A 467 -37.92 19.27 6.85
#